data_25f44f0b0751b6c74a9f15a116444913
#
_entry.id   25f44f0b0751b6c74a9f15a116444913
#
_cell.length_a   1.000
_cell.length_b   1.000
_cell.length_c   1.000
_cell.angle_alpha   90.00
_cell.angle_beta   90.00
_cell.angle_gamma   90.00
#
_symmetry.space_group_name_H-M   'P 1'
#
loop_
_entity.id
_entity.type
_entity.pdbx_description
1 polymer ?
#
loop_
_entity_poly.entity_id
_entity_poly.type
_entity_poly.pdbx_seq_one_letter_code
_entity_poly.pdbx_strand_id
1 'polypeptide(L)'
;IAQVKDLTKDDYRPNGCTPLYDAMGRSLTALEQKVTNDDQVLVTIITDGMENSSREYSGASVCEIVKRLRAKGWTFVYIGANQDAVEVARRMSIDNAMNFQATHEDTRRMWKDYRESTSGYYEKVRMSKMRGERIFEDKEFFAKGPASSRVTPDRITSLNPGEIFVFGSNVDGFHNG
;
A
#
# COMPACT_ATOMS: atom_id res chain seq x y z
N ILE A 1 -17.81 10.52 7.62
CA ILE A 1 -16.95 9.31 7.58
C ILE A 1 -17.87 8.18 7.99
N ALA A 2 -18.11 7.20 7.07
CA ALA A 2 -18.86 6.01 7.41
C ALA A 2 -18.12 5.27 8.54
N GLN A 3 -18.86 4.86 9.57
CA GLN A 3 -18.28 4.03 10.64
C GLN A 3 -17.75 2.74 10.00
N VAL A 4 -16.45 2.53 10.07
CA VAL A 4 -15.82 1.27 9.67
C VAL A 4 -16.20 0.26 10.74
N LYS A 5 -16.93 -0.80 10.33
CA LYS A 5 -17.26 -1.90 11.23
C LYS A 5 -16.03 -2.74 11.52
N ASP A 6 -15.93 -3.26 12.73
CA ASP A 6 -14.90 -4.26 13.03
C ASP A 6 -15.14 -5.51 12.15
N LEU A 7 -14.05 -6.05 11.59
CA LEU A 7 -14.11 -7.28 10.80
C LEU A 7 -14.50 -8.47 11.71
N THR A 8 -15.46 -9.23 11.27
CA THR A 8 -15.89 -10.46 11.94
C THR A 8 -15.42 -11.71 11.19
N LYS A 9 -15.54 -12.89 11.80
CA LYS A 9 -15.23 -14.17 11.14
C LYS A 9 -16.10 -14.44 9.91
N ASP A 10 -17.23 -13.76 9.79
CA ASP A 10 -18.14 -13.90 8.65
C ASP A 10 -17.75 -12.97 7.50
N ASP A 11 -17.09 -11.86 7.81
CA ASP A 11 -16.61 -10.88 6.81
C ASP A 11 -15.32 -11.34 6.13
N TYR A 12 -14.53 -12.20 6.78
CA TYR A 12 -13.23 -12.65 6.29
C TYR A 12 -13.11 -14.18 6.39
N ARG A 13 -13.02 -14.83 5.23
CA ARG A 13 -12.77 -16.27 5.09
C ARG A 13 -11.49 -16.49 4.30
N PRO A 14 -10.36 -16.73 4.98
CA PRO A 14 -9.10 -17.01 4.29
C PRO A 14 -9.25 -18.26 3.43
N ASN A 15 -8.91 -18.19 2.17
CA ASN A 15 -9.01 -19.32 1.24
C ASN A 15 -7.89 -19.29 0.23
N GLY A 16 -6.93 -20.11 0.47
CA GLY A 16 -6.00 -20.85 -0.38
C GLY A 16 -5.06 -20.10 -1.30
N CYS A 17 -5.35 -18.99 -1.89
CA CYS A 17 -4.58 -18.42 -2.99
C CYS A 17 -4.42 -16.90 -2.86
N THR A 18 -3.35 -16.39 -3.45
CA THR A 18 -3.04 -14.95 -3.47
C THR A 18 -3.15 -14.42 -4.90
N PRO A 19 -4.34 -14.02 -5.40
CA PRO A 19 -4.52 -13.40 -6.71
C PRO A 19 -4.11 -11.92 -6.67
N LEU A 20 -2.84 -11.63 -6.40
CA LEU A 20 -2.33 -10.28 -6.17
C LEU A 20 -2.52 -9.38 -7.39
N TYR A 21 -2.22 -9.89 -8.60
CA TYR A 21 -2.37 -9.09 -9.81
C TYR A 21 -3.82 -8.76 -10.13
N ASP A 22 -4.75 -9.69 -9.89
CA ASP A 22 -6.18 -9.43 -10.06
C ASP A 22 -6.68 -8.38 -9.05
N ALA A 23 -6.25 -8.50 -7.79
CA ALA A 23 -6.57 -7.53 -6.75
C ALA A 23 -6.05 -6.13 -7.09
N MET A 24 -4.79 -6.03 -7.52
CA MET A 24 -4.19 -4.76 -7.94
C MET A 24 -4.89 -4.20 -9.18
N GLY A 25 -5.03 -4.99 -10.23
CA GLY A 25 -5.60 -4.55 -11.49
C GLY A 25 -7.02 -4.00 -11.35
N ARG A 26 -7.88 -4.74 -10.64
CA ARG A 26 -9.28 -4.32 -10.38
C ARG A 26 -9.33 -3.07 -9.50
N SER A 27 -8.59 -3.06 -8.40
CA SER A 27 -8.61 -1.93 -7.46
C SER A 27 -8.08 -0.64 -8.07
N LEU A 28 -6.95 -0.71 -8.78
CA LEU A 28 -6.33 0.44 -9.42
C LEU A 28 -7.21 1.01 -10.54
N THR A 29 -7.80 0.13 -11.37
CA THR A 29 -8.71 0.56 -12.45
C THR A 29 -9.97 1.21 -11.89
N ALA A 30 -10.56 0.65 -10.83
CA ALA A 30 -11.75 1.22 -10.21
C ALA A 30 -11.46 2.56 -9.50
N LEU A 31 -10.30 2.68 -8.87
CA LEU A 31 -9.89 3.92 -8.21
C LEU A 31 -9.59 5.02 -9.23
N GLU A 32 -8.90 4.70 -10.32
CA GLU A 32 -8.56 5.66 -11.37
C GLU A 32 -9.79 6.39 -11.93
N GLN A 33 -10.95 5.73 -11.95
CA GLN A 33 -12.22 6.33 -12.39
C GLN A 33 -12.82 7.32 -11.39
N LYS A 34 -12.38 7.27 -10.11
CA LYS A 34 -12.94 8.09 -9.03
C LYS A 34 -12.07 9.27 -8.64
N VAL A 35 -10.78 9.19 -8.99
CA VAL A 35 -9.77 10.19 -8.62
C VAL A 35 -9.72 11.30 -9.65
N THR A 36 -9.60 12.52 -9.17
CA THR A 36 -9.41 13.73 -9.98
C THR A 36 -7.94 14.13 -10.06
N ASN A 37 -7.62 15.10 -10.91
CA ASN A 37 -6.25 15.63 -11.01
C ASN A 37 -5.77 16.39 -9.76
N ASP A 38 -6.68 16.78 -8.87
CA ASP A 38 -6.37 17.51 -7.63
C ASP A 38 -6.13 16.56 -6.44
N ASP A 39 -6.41 15.26 -6.64
CA ASP A 39 -6.18 14.24 -5.62
C ASP A 39 -4.74 13.76 -5.64
N GLN A 40 -4.17 13.62 -4.45
CA GLN A 40 -2.89 12.96 -4.26
C GLN A 40 -3.13 11.53 -3.79
N VAL A 41 -2.64 10.56 -4.55
CA VAL A 41 -2.92 9.15 -4.31
C VAL A 41 -1.69 8.42 -3.79
N LEU A 42 -1.85 7.77 -2.64
CA LEU A 42 -0.91 6.80 -2.09
C LEU A 42 -1.55 5.42 -2.14
N VAL A 43 -0.92 4.50 -2.85
CA VAL A 43 -1.33 3.09 -2.91
C VAL A 43 -0.33 2.26 -2.13
N THR A 44 -0.82 1.56 -1.11
CA THR A 44 0.00 0.63 -0.33
C THR A 44 -0.47 -0.79 -0.56
N ILE A 45 0.43 -1.64 -1.05
CA ILE A 45 0.23 -3.08 -1.23
C ILE A 45 0.91 -3.77 -0.06
N ILE A 46 0.16 -4.54 0.72
CA ILE A 46 0.70 -5.35 1.82
C ILE A 46 0.30 -6.79 1.54
N THR A 47 1.29 -7.68 1.48
CA THR A 47 1.05 -9.09 1.22
C THR A 47 2.02 -9.97 2.01
N ASP A 48 1.51 -11.09 2.50
CA ASP A 48 2.29 -12.15 3.16
C ASP A 48 2.52 -13.36 2.24
N GLY A 49 1.94 -13.33 1.03
CA GLY A 49 2.05 -14.39 0.04
C GLY A 49 2.53 -13.91 -1.33
N MET A 50 3.13 -14.85 -2.06
CA MET A 50 3.50 -14.62 -3.47
C MET A 50 2.27 -14.74 -4.36
N GLU A 51 2.27 -13.95 -5.46
CA GLU A 51 1.29 -14.14 -6.53
C GLU A 51 1.27 -15.59 -7.03
N ASN A 52 0.09 -16.21 -7.05
CA ASN A 52 -0.03 -17.61 -7.47
C ASN A 52 -1.34 -18.00 -8.15
N SER A 53 -2.30 -17.08 -8.31
CA SER A 53 -3.64 -17.47 -8.75
C SER A 53 -4.41 -16.44 -9.57
N SER A 54 -3.80 -15.34 -9.94
CA SER A 54 -4.43 -14.33 -10.81
C SER A 54 -4.78 -14.91 -12.18
N ARG A 55 -5.92 -14.51 -12.70
CA ARG A 55 -6.47 -15.01 -13.98
C ARG A 55 -6.82 -13.89 -14.95
N GLU A 56 -7.13 -12.70 -14.47
CA GLU A 56 -7.54 -11.56 -15.29
C GLU A 56 -6.37 -10.64 -15.61
N TYR A 57 -5.47 -10.46 -14.66
CA TYR A 57 -4.32 -9.57 -14.81
C TYR A 57 -3.02 -10.37 -14.73
N SER A 58 -2.11 -10.05 -15.62
CA SER A 58 -0.72 -10.54 -15.58
C SER A 58 0.19 -9.54 -14.89
N GLY A 59 1.38 -9.99 -14.46
CA GLY A 59 2.40 -9.08 -13.95
C GLY A 59 2.77 -7.96 -14.94
N ALA A 60 2.77 -8.26 -16.25
CA ALA A 60 3.02 -7.27 -17.29
C ALA A 60 1.90 -6.21 -17.35
N SER A 61 0.63 -6.63 -17.31
CA SER A 61 -0.50 -5.68 -17.34
C SER A 61 -0.55 -4.81 -16.07
N VAL A 62 -0.26 -5.37 -14.90
CA VAL A 62 -0.15 -4.60 -13.66
C VAL A 62 1.01 -3.60 -13.72
N CYS A 63 2.17 -4.02 -14.23
CA CYS A 63 3.32 -3.13 -14.42
C CYS A 63 2.96 -1.92 -15.30
N GLU A 64 2.26 -2.12 -16.40
CA GLU A 64 1.82 -1.02 -17.28
C GLU A 64 0.79 -0.10 -16.60
N ILE A 65 -0.15 -0.65 -15.83
CA ILE A 65 -1.07 0.15 -15.01
C ILE A 65 -0.31 1.01 -14.01
N VAL A 66 0.62 0.41 -13.27
CA VAL A 66 1.44 1.13 -12.27
C VAL A 66 2.23 2.25 -12.93
N LYS A 67 2.95 1.98 -14.02
CA LYS A 67 3.70 3.00 -14.76
C LYS A 67 2.82 4.18 -15.20
N ARG A 68 1.65 3.87 -15.75
CA ARG A 68 0.69 4.90 -16.19
C ARG A 68 0.21 5.78 -15.03
N LEU A 69 -0.12 5.16 -13.90
CA LEU A 69 -0.60 5.88 -12.71
C LEU A 69 0.51 6.68 -12.01
N ARG A 70 1.73 6.15 -11.98
CA ARG A 70 2.93 6.88 -11.53
C ARG A 70 3.15 8.15 -12.36
N ALA A 71 2.99 8.06 -13.68
CA ALA A 71 3.07 9.23 -14.56
C ALA A 71 2.01 10.30 -14.25
N LYS A 72 0.89 9.90 -13.60
CA LYS A 72 -0.13 10.81 -13.07
C LYS A 72 0.20 11.36 -11.67
N GLY A 73 1.32 10.96 -11.08
CA GLY A 73 1.77 11.40 -9.76
C GLY A 73 1.33 10.51 -8.60
N TRP A 74 0.81 9.30 -8.88
CA TRP A 74 0.48 8.34 -7.83
C TRP A 74 1.74 7.77 -7.21
N THR A 75 1.74 7.65 -5.90
CA THR A 75 2.81 7.01 -5.14
C THR A 75 2.42 5.58 -4.81
N PHE A 76 3.34 4.64 -5.07
CA PHE A 76 3.15 3.24 -4.78
C PHE A 76 4.15 2.76 -3.74
N VAL A 77 3.66 1.94 -2.81
CA VAL A 77 4.43 1.29 -1.75
C VAL A 77 4.11 -0.20 -1.75
N TYR A 78 5.12 -1.04 -1.68
CA TYR A 78 4.99 -2.49 -1.60
C TYR A 78 5.65 -3.03 -0.33
N ILE A 79 4.89 -3.74 0.48
CA ILE A 79 5.36 -4.35 1.72
C ILE A 79 5.10 -5.86 1.64
N GLY A 80 6.16 -6.66 1.61
CA GLY A 80 6.07 -8.10 1.48
C GLY A 80 6.64 -8.85 2.67
N ALA A 81 5.91 -9.84 3.16
CA ALA A 81 6.37 -10.72 4.22
C ALA A 81 7.08 -11.95 3.64
N ASN A 82 8.19 -12.35 4.26
CA ASN A 82 8.90 -13.60 3.96
C ASN A 82 9.24 -13.81 2.48
N GLN A 83 9.46 -12.73 1.74
CA GLN A 83 9.76 -12.74 0.30
C GLN A 83 10.74 -11.64 -0.06
N ASP A 84 11.31 -11.70 -1.25
CA ASP A 84 12.05 -10.56 -1.79
C ASP A 84 11.08 -9.52 -2.36
N ALA A 85 10.51 -8.72 -1.46
CA ALA A 85 9.56 -7.67 -1.82
C ALA A 85 10.18 -6.60 -2.73
N VAL A 86 11.48 -6.35 -2.61
CA VAL A 86 12.19 -5.37 -3.45
C VAL A 86 12.23 -5.85 -4.90
N GLU A 87 12.56 -7.12 -5.12
CA GLU A 87 12.58 -7.70 -6.47
C GLU A 87 11.16 -7.78 -7.07
N VAL A 88 10.18 -8.22 -6.28
CA VAL A 88 8.78 -8.29 -6.73
C VAL A 88 8.24 -6.90 -7.08
N ALA A 89 8.46 -5.90 -6.24
CA ALA A 89 8.07 -4.52 -6.48
C ALA A 89 8.71 -3.95 -7.76
N ARG A 90 10.01 -4.20 -7.95
CA ARG A 90 10.74 -3.75 -9.15
C ARG A 90 10.12 -4.30 -10.43
N ARG A 91 9.69 -5.56 -10.46
CA ARG A 91 9.01 -6.17 -11.61
C ARG A 91 7.68 -5.48 -11.93
N MET A 92 7.03 -4.89 -10.94
CA MET A 92 5.82 -4.09 -11.10
C MET A 92 6.09 -2.58 -11.23
N SER A 93 7.36 -2.17 -11.41
CA SER A 93 7.77 -0.76 -11.47
C SER A 93 7.41 0.03 -10.20
N ILE A 94 7.53 -0.57 -9.03
CA ILE A 94 7.35 0.09 -7.73
C ILE A 94 8.72 0.24 -7.08
N ASP A 95 9.11 1.48 -6.77
CA ASP A 95 10.43 1.79 -6.19
C ASP A 95 10.43 1.71 -4.66
N ASN A 96 9.31 2.06 -4.02
CA ASN A 96 9.20 2.01 -2.56
C ASN A 96 8.79 0.60 -2.11
N ALA A 97 9.74 -0.17 -1.61
CA ALA A 97 9.51 -1.52 -1.15
C ALA A 97 10.13 -1.79 0.21
N MET A 98 9.49 -2.63 1.01
CA MET A 98 9.96 -3.07 2.32
C MET A 98 9.73 -4.57 2.49
N ASN A 99 10.76 -5.27 2.97
CA ASN A 99 10.66 -6.65 3.44
C ASN A 99 10.42 -6.69 4.94
N PHE A 100 9.62 -7.64 5.41
CA PHE A 100 9.54 -7.97 6.83
C PHE A 100 9.39 -9.48 7.03
N GLN A 101 9.73 -9.95 8.22
CA GLN A 101 9.47 -11.33 8.63
C GLN A 101 8.08 -11.39 9.29
N ALA A 102 7.30 -12.43 9.03
CA ALA A 102 5.99 -12.62 9.65
C ALA A 102 6.13 -13.06 11.13
N THR A 103 6.92 -12.32 11.90
CA THR A 103 7.06 -12.44 13.36
C THR A 103 6.36 -11.25 14.01
N HIS A 104 5.95 -11.42 15.27
CA HIS A 104 5.29 -10.34 16.01
C HIS A 104 6.19 -9.08 16.15
N GLU A 105 7.48 -9.27 16.38
CA GLU A 105 8.43 -8.16 16.51
C GLU A 105 8.63 -7.42 15.19
N ASP A 106 8.86 -8.15 14.11
CA ASP A 106 9.12 -7.56 12.80
C ASP A 106 7.86 -6.89 12.22
N THR A 107 6.70 -7.49 12.45
CA THR A 107 5.40 -6.87 12.08
C THR A 107 5.20 -5.55 12.82
N ARG A 108 5.52 -5.48 14.12
CA ARG A 108 5.44 -4.23 14.90
C ARG A 108 6.41 -3.18 14.37
N ARG A 109 7.65 -3.58 14.04
CA ARG A 109 8.65 -2.70 13.43
C ARG A 109 8.18 -2.18 12.09
N MET A 110 7.71 -3.05 11.22
CA MET A 110 7.15 -2.70 9.90
C MET A 110 6.05 -1.64 10.02
N TRP A 111 5.08 -1.84 10.92
CA TRP A 111 4.00 -0.87 11.14
C TRP A 111 4.50 0.46 11.67
N LYS A 112 5.53 0.45 12.53
CA LYS A 112 6.16 1.69 13.02
C LYS A 112 6.81 2.45 11.86
N ASP A 113 7.65 1.79 11.07
CA ASP A 113 8.36 2.41 9.95
C ASP A 113 7.38 2.91 8.88
N TYR A 114 6.33 2.15 8.59
CA TYR A 114 5.28 2.57 7.67
C TYR A 114 4.52 3.81 8.17
N ARG A 115 4.15 3.87 9.44
CA ARG A 115 3.48 5.05 10.03
C ARG A 115 4.35 6.29 9.97
N GLU A 116 5.63 6.17 10.31
CA GLU A 116 6.58 7.29 10.24
C GLU A 116 6.72 7.80 8.81
N SER A 117 6.85 6.89 7.84
CA SER A 117 6.95 7.23 6.42
C SER A 117 5.67 7.87 5.89
N THR A 118 4.51 7.34 6.27
CA THR A 118 3.20 7.91 5.90
C THR A 118 3.02 9.32 6.45
N SER A 119 3.41 9.56 7.70
CA SER A 119 3.38 10.90 8.29
C SER A 119 4.28 11.88 7.54
N GLY A 120 5.49 11.45 7.16
CA GLY A 120 6.41 12.24 6.35
C GLY A 120 5.84 12.54 4.96
N TYR A 121 5.21 11.56 4.33
CA TYR A 121 4.54 11.73 3.04
C TYR A 121 3.44 12.78 3.10
N TYR A 122 2.54 12.72 4.09
CA TYR A 122 1.49 13.73 4.24
C TYR A 122 2.04 15.14 4.48
N GLU A 123 3.13 15.25 5.22
CA GLU A 123 3.77 16.55 5.43
C GLU A 123 4.34 17.10 4.11
N LYS A 124 5.00 16.27 3.30
CA LYS A 124 5.44 16.65 1.95
C LYS A 124 4.25 17.11 1.09
N VAL A 125 3.13 16.36 1.11
CA VAL A 125 1.89 16.71 0.39
C VAL A 125 1.35 18.06 0.85
N ARG A 126 1.26 18.27 2.16
CA ARG A 126 0.76 19.52 2.74
C ARG A 126 1.61 20.71 2.34
N MET A 127 2.94 20.58 2.46
CA MET A 127 3.87 21.66 2.13
C MET A 127 3.83 22.01 0.65
N SER A 128 3.74 21.03 -0.23
CA SER A 128 3.64 21.24 -1.67
C SER A 128 2.33 21.95 -2.05
N LYS A 129 1.20 21.52 -1.47
CA LYS A 129 -0.09 22.21 -1.68
C LYS A 129 -0.04 23.67 -1.21
N MET A 130 0.62 23.97 -0.09
CA MET A 130 0.79 25.35 0.41
C MET A 130 1.62 26.23 -0.53
N ARG A 131 2.55 25.63 -1.29
CA ARG A 131 3.38 26.34 -2.28
C ARG A 131 2.72 26.42 -3.66
N GLY A 132 1.52 25.83 -3.82
CA GLY A 132 0.86 25.72 -5.12
C GLY A 132 1.58 24.78 -6.09
N GLU A 133 2.46 23.93 -5.58
CA GLU A 133 3.20 22.95 -6.36
C GLU A 133 2.37 21.67 -6.49
N ARG A 134 2.37 21.08 -7.69
CA ARG A 134 1.82 19.75 -7.88
C ARG A 134 2.82 18.72 -7.35
N ILE A 135 2.37 17.83 -6.47
CA ILE A 135 3.19 16.72 -6.01
C ILE A 135 3.23 15.67 -7.11
N PHE A 136 4.43 15.26 -7.44
CA PHE A 136 4.71 14.09 -8.23
C PHE A 136 4.86 12.88 -7.31
N GLU A 137 5.01 11.70 -7.91
CA GLU A 137 5.31 10.48 -7.21
C GLU A 137 6.45 10.65 -6.17
N ASP A 138 6.23 10.19 -4.94
CA ASP A 138 7.29 10.09 -3.94
C ASP A 138 8.06 8.78 -4.12
N LYS A 139 9.28 8.87 -4.62
CA LYS A 139 10.19 7.72 -4.81
C LYS A 139 11.01 7.38 -3.56
N GLU A 140 10.92 8.23 -2.55
CA GLU A 140 11.68 8.11 -1.29
C GLU A 140 10.74 8.00 -0.09
N PHE A 141 9.65 7.26 -0.26
CA PHE A 141 8.62 7.13 0.78
C PHE A 141 9.18 6.61 2.11
N PHE A 142 10.09 5.63 2.08
CA PHE A 142 10.75 5.08 3.27
C PHE A 142 12.00 5.86 3.71
N ALA A 143 12.42 6.89 2.98
CA ALA A 143 13.49 7.75 3.44
C ALA A 143 13.01 8.53 4.67
N LYS A 144 13.77 8.47 5.75
CA LYS A 144 13.46 9.21 6.98
C LYS A 144 13.52 10.71 6.69
N GLY A 145 12.36 11.30 6.45
CA GLY A 145 12.21 12.75 6.46
C GLY A 145 12.43 13.33 7.86
N PRO A 146 12.48 14.66 8.03
CA PRO A 146 12.60 15.27 9.35
C PRO A 146 11.46 14.75 10.24
N ALA A 147 11.79 14.22 11.38
CA ALA A 147 10.85 13.64 12.33
C ALA A 147 9.72 14.64 12.63
N SER A 148 8.55 14.40 12.09
CA SER A 148 7.37 15.13 12.48
C SER A 148 6.91 14.58 13.83
N SER A 149 6.67 15.43 14.80
CA SER A 149 6.27 15.09 16.17
C SER A 149 4.82 14.60 16.29
N ARG A 150 4.19 14.17 15.21
CA ARG A 150 2.83 13.63 15.23
C ARG A 150 2.87 12.13 15.44
N VAL A 151 2.49 11.72 16.62
CA VAL A 151 2.22 10.33 16.96
C VAL A 151 0.90 9.94 16.29
N THR A 152 0.96 9.02 15.33
CA THR A 152 -0.26 8.41 14.77
C THR A 152 -0.86 7.49 15.85
N PRO A 153 -2.18 7.47 16.05
CA PRO A 153 -2.81 6.59 17.05
C PRO A 153 -2.50 5.11 16.76
N ASP A 154 -2.37 4.31 17.81
CA ASP A 154 -2.03 2.88 17.74
C ASP A 154 -3.04 2.04 16.93
N ARG A 155 -4.18 2.60 16.60
CA ARG A 155 -5.22 1.98 15.80
C ARG A 155 -5.63 2.94 14.68
N ILE A 156 -5.43 2.53 13.44
CA ILE A 156 -5.97 3.26 12.28
C ILE A 156 -7.47 2.96 12.20
N THR A 157 -8.30 3.92 12.57
CA THR A 157 -9.77 3.79 12.55
C THR A 157 -10.41 4.48 11.34
N SER A 158 -9.62 5.20 10.53
CA SER A 158 -10.09 5.90 9.34
C SER A 158 -8.98 6.04 8.32
N LEU A 159 -9.35 5.96 7.04
CA LEU A 159 -8.51 6.31 5.90
C LEU A 159 -8.80 7.76 5.50
N ASN A 160 -7.78 8.49 5.10
CA ASN A 160 -7.99 9.80 4.48
C ASN A 160 -8.53 9.62 3.05
N PRO A 161 -9.22 10.64 2.48
CA PRO A 161 -9.62 10.59 1.08
C PRO A 161 -8.42 10.30 0.18
N GLY A 162 -8.52 9.25 -0.63
CA GLY A 162 -7.45 8.83 -1.55
C GLY A 162 -6.50 7.74 -1.04
N GLU A 163 -6.65 7.26 0.19
CA GLU A 163 -5.90 6.10 0.69
C GLU A 163 -6.64 4.79 0.41
N ILE A 164 -5.91 3.81 -0.13
CA ILE A 164 -6.39 2.44 -0.30
C ILE A 164 -5.36 1.47 0.24
N PHE A 165 -5.81 0.56 1.10
CA PHE A 165 -5.04 -0.60 1.52
C PHE A 165 -5.46 -1.82 0.70
N VAL A 166 -4.48 -2.49 0.09
CA VAL A 166 -4.69 -3.78 -0.58
C VAL A 166 -4.03 -4.84 0.28
N PHE A 167 -4.83 -5.73 0.83
CA PHE A 167 -4.35 -6.88 1.60
C PHE A 167 -4.34 -8.13 0.73
N GLY A 168 -3.20 -8.84 0.70
CA GLY A 168 -3.15 -10.22 0.29
C GLY A 168 -2.88 -11.09 1.51
N SER A 169 -3.73 -12.06 1.80
CA SER A 169 -3.50 -13.03 2.86
C SER A 169 -3.29 -14.42 2.29
N ASN A 170 -2.39 -15.14 2.92
CA ASN A 170 -2.05 -16.53 2.60
C ASN A 170 -3.02 -17.51 3.32
N VAL A 171 -3.13 -18.72 2.74
CA VAL A 171 -4.08 -19.78 3.10
C VAL A 171 -3.84 -20.43 4.42
N ASP A 172 -2.64 -20.43 4.91
CA ASP A 172 -2.28 -21.26 6.05
C ASP A 172 -2.67 -20.66 7.40
N GLY A 173 -3.31 -19.48 7.42
CA GLY A 173 -4.03 -18.96 8.58
C GLY A 173 -3.24 -18.88 9.90
N PHE A 174 -1.92 -19.03 9.85
CA PHE A 174 -1.08 -18.92 11.03
C PHE A 174 -0.86 -17.45 11.39
N HIS A 175 -1.89 -16.84 11.92
CA HIS A 175 -1.72 -15.77 12.88
C HIS A 175 -1.54 -16.41 14.25
N ASN A 176 -0.32 -16.79 14.60
CA ASN A 176 0.01 -17.04 15.97
C ASN A 176 -0.12 -15.70 16.71
N GLY A 177 -1.19 -15.58 17.51
CA GLY A 177 -1.53 -14.45 18.37
C GLY A 177 -0.53 -14.22 19.47
#